data_f449e39a8e6afc9a8ec81e74cca8c7d6
#
_entry.id   f449e39a8e6afc9a8ec81e74cca8c7d6
#
_cell.length_a   1.000
_cell.length_b   1.000
_cell.length_c   1.000
_cell.angle_alpha   90.00
_cell.angle_beta   90.00
_cell.angle_gamma   90.00
#
_symmetry.space_group_name_H-M   'P 1'
#
loop_
_entity.id
_entity.type
_entity.pdbx_description
1 polymer ?
#
loop_
_entity_poly.entity_id
_entity_poly.type
_entity_poly.pdbx_seq_one_letter_code
_entity_poly.pdbx_strand_id
1 'polypeptide(L)'
;MAERRNTRNGRGYQDRPVDGRRRRQDAYDREPYGQNPYGREPYRRGQQGYRQEDYYREPYQQQGRYRREDDRYYQDRYDNRDDYYQQENQKNNRRKKRKNKRKVIFAVEVLVLLVLAVVLFGAFKLSKIKKQNIKKGDILINEEIDQAEAKVLDGYRNIALYGIDTRVGKMDQEAHSDALMVASINNKTKDVKLVSVYRDTYLDNTNGEYRKATECYYFGGPQRSMNMLNKNLDLNITDFVTIDFSGLANVIELMGGIEIDVQEDEIQWINGYQEEGSQVTGREIVPVTYAGPQVLNGLQAMSYCRIRYTEGSDYKRTERQRTVLQKILEKAKTMDLLTLNSIIDEMAPNILTSLSTTEILGLAKDVAKYNLVDTTGFPFELQTANISAGDCVVPQNLAANVLELHNWLFGSDGYTPSATVQEISNNIINETGIQ
;
A
#
# COMPACT_ATOMS: atom_id res chain seq x y z
N MET A 1 68.31 14.02 11.16
CA MET A 1 69.02 12.77 11.47
C MET A 1 68.14 11.62 11.02
N ALA A 2 68.50 11.11 9.93
CA ALA A 2 68.87 9.75 9.53
C ALA A 2 67.59 8.88 9.37
N GLU A 3 67.16 8.58 8.19
CA GLU A 3 67.68 7.73 7.12
C GLU A 3 67.31 6.25 7.29
N ARG A 4 66.66 5.79 6.24
CA ARG A 4 66.91 4.58 5.37
C ARG A 4 66.17 3.29 5.79
N ARG A 5 65.64 2.43 4.97
CA ARG A 5 65.74 2.01 3.54
C ARG A 5 64.86 0.78 3.43
N ASN A 6 64.05 0.65 2.44
CA ASN A 6 64.21 -0.12 1.20
C ASN A 6 64.45 -1.64 1.30
N THR A 7 63.60 -2.43 0.65
CA THR A 7 63.85 -3.53 -0.33
C THR A 7 62.53 -4.20 -0.68
N ARG A 8 62.05 -4.15 -1.89
CA ARG A 8 62.34 -4.80 -3.20
C ARG A 8 62.43 -6.34 -3.13
N ASN A 9 61.52 -7.00 -3.83
CA ASN A 9 61.64 -8.05 -4.85
C ASN A 9 60.25 -8.70 -5.03
N GLY A 10 59.69 -8.93 -6.15
CA GLY A 10 60.16 -9.06 -7.54
C GLY A 10 59.79 -10.45 -8.07
N ARG A 11 59.16 -10.45 -9.26
CA ARG A 11 58.99 -11.58 -10.21
C ARG A 11 57.84 -12.55 -9.89
N GLY A 12 57.07 -13.05 -10.84
CA GLY A 12 57.28 -13.09 -12.26
C GLY A 12 56.04 -13.55 -13.00
N TYR A 13 56.08 -13.23 -14.21
CA TYR A 13 55.29 -13.68 -15.36
C TYR A 13 55.13 -15.19 -15.47
N GLN A 14 54.00 -15.68 -15.95
CA GLN A 14 54.01 -16.60 -17.08
C GLN A 14 52.65 -16.68 -17.78
N ASP A 15 52.73 -16.56 -19.07
CA ASP A 15 51.72 -16.63 -20.14
C ASP A 15 51.18 -18.04 -20.40
N ARG A 16 49.91 -18.07 -20.86
CA ARG A 16 49.23 -18.83 -21.96
C ARG A 16 49.55 -20.35 -22.15
N PRO A 17 48.71 -21.15 -22.83
CA PRO A 17 47.94 -20.84 -24.01
C PRO A 17 46.51 -21.46 -24.15
N VAL A 18 45.74 -20.85 -25.03
CA VAL A 18 44.77 -21.22 -26.03
C VAL A 18 44.76 -22.66 -26.57
N ASP A 19 43.58 -23.28 -26.64
CA ASP A 19 43.11 -24.17 -27.74
C ASP A 19 41.59 -24.40 -27.49
N GLY A 20 40.63 -24.18 -28.36
CA GLY A 20 40.55 -24.27 -29.78
C GLY A 20 39.90 -25.60 -30.22
N ARG A 21 38.55 -25.64 -30.42
CA ARG A 21 37.82 -26.50 -31.39
C ARG A 21 36.31 -26.22 -31.22
N ARG A 22 35.68 -25.49 -32.12
CA ARG A 22 35.10 -25.73 -33.44
C ARG A 22 34.25 -27.01 -33.55
N ARG A 23 33.03 -26.71 -34.03
CA ARG A 23 32.05 -27.48 -34.87
C ARG A 23 30.75 -27.78 -34.11
N ARG A 24 29.57 -27.62 -34.64
CA ARG A 24 29.08 -27.37 -36.03
C ARG A 24 27.73 -26.71 -35.98
N GLN A 25 27.48 -25.81 -36.91
CA GLN A 25 26.19 -25.43 -37.46
C GLN A 25 25.52 -26.67 -38.05
N ASP A 26 24.23 -26.83 -37.87
CA ASP A 26 23.35 -27.37 -38.89
C ASP A 26 22.02 -26.61 -38.81
N ALA A 27 21.86 -25.76 -39.80
CA ALA A 27 20.62 -25.17 -40.23
C ALA A 27 19.85 -26.22 -41.04
N TYR A 28 18.58 -26.35 -40.82
CA TYR A 28 17.64 -26.89 -41.81
C TYR A 28 16.40 -25.98 -41.85
N ASP A 29 16.46 -25.16 -42.92
CA ASP A 29 15.28 -24.62 -43.58
C ASP A 29 14.37 -25.75 -44.03
N ARG A 30 13.09 -25.63 -43.82
CA ARG A 30 12.03 -26.12 -44.69
C ARG A 30 10.81 -25.24 -44.65
N GLU A 31 10.62 -24.50 -45.70
CA GLU A 31 9.40 -23.84 -46.10
C GLU A 31 8.39 -24.81 -46.72
N PRO A 32 7.22 -24.30 -47.17
CA PRO A 32 5.91 -24.86 -46.86
C PRO A 32 5.24 -25.48 -48.08
N TYR A 33 4.46 -26.50 -47.90
CA TYR A 33 3.46 -27.02 -48.85
C TYR A 33 2.32 -27.57 -47.97
N GLY A 34 1.05 -27.41 -48.27
CA GLY A 34 0.29 -27.15 -49.43
C GLY A 34 -1.17 -27.03 -49.00
N GLN A 35 -1.87 -26.22 -49.69
CA GLN A 35 -3.32 -26.03 -49.65
C GLN A 35 -4.05 -27.33 -50.02
N ASN A 36 -5.13 -27.65 -49.31
CA ASN A 36 -6.14 -28.57 -49.79
C ASN A 36 -7.55 -27.97 -49.60
N PRO A 37 -8.24 -27.66 -50.68
CA PRO A 37 -9.55 -27.06 -50.65
C PRO A 37 -10.62 -28.10 -50.83
N TYR A 38 -11.28 -28.50 -49.77
CA TYR A 38 -12.60 -29.11 -49.88
C TYR A 38 -13.49 -28.61 -48.78
N GLY A 39 -14.34 -27.68 -49.14
CA GLY A 39 -15.50 -27.25 -48.40
C GLY A 39 -16.49 -28.41 -48.25
N ARG A 40 -17.07 -28.54 -47.06
CA ARG A 40 -18.32 -29.24 -46.86
C ARG A 40 -19.29 -28.26 -46.21
N GLU A 41 -20.30 -27.91 -46.98
CA GLU A 41 -21.47 -27.15 -46.55
C GLU A 41 -22.33 -27.95 -45.59
N PRO A 42 -23.08 -27.29 -44.69
CA PRO A 42 -24.00 -27.96 -43.78
C PRO A 42 -25.36 -28.19 -44.48
N TYR A 43 -25.83 -29.44 -44.47
CA TYR A 43 -27.14 -29.82 -44.91
C TYR A 43 -28.23 -29.22 -44.03
N ARG A 44 -29.01 -28.31 -44.61
CA ARG A 44 -30.32 -27.93 -44.14
C ARG A 44 -31.32 -29.06 -44.44
N ARG A 45 -31.95 -29.64 -43.45
CA ARG A 45 -33.11 -30.49 -43.62
C ARG A 45 -34.38 -29.63 -43.56
N GLY A 46 -35.00 -29.51 -44.73
CA GLY A 46 -36.30 -28.87 -44.88
C GLY A 46 -37.42 -29.77 -44.38
N GLN A 47 -38.41 -29.15 -43.79
CA GLN A 47 -39.74 -29.71 -43.53
C GLN A 47 -40.48 -29.83 -44.85
N GLN A 48 -40.98 -31.01 -45.15
CA GLN A 48 -42.08 -31.20 -46.10
C GLN A 48 -43.18 -32.01 -45.42
N GLY A 49 -44.30 -31.38 -45.31
CA GLY A 49 -45.54 -31.99 -44.88
C GLY A 49 -46.14 -32.88 -45.98
N TYR A 50 -46.73 -33.96 -45.61
CA TYR A 50 -47.58 -34.75 -46.48
C TYR A 50 -49.04 -34.69 -45.98
N ARG A 51 -49.89 -34.37 -46.95
CA ARG A 51 -51.33 -34.30 -46.89
C ARG A 51 -51.94 -35.69 -46.70
N GLN A 52 -53.01 -35.74 -45.91
CA GLN A 52 -53.97 -36.78 -45.81
C GLN A 52 -54.75 -36.93 -47.11
N GLU A 53 -54.90 -38.14 -47.65
CA GLU A 53 -55.94 -38.51 -48.59
C GLU A 53 -56.73 -39.69 -48.00
N ASP A 54 -58.00 -39.44 -47.94
CA ASP A 54 -59.03 -40.38 -47.51
C ASP A 54 -59.22 -41.49 -48.53
N TYR A 55 -59.39 -42.76 -48.09
CA TYR A 55 -60.03 -43.82 -48.80
C TYR A 55 -60.99 -44.53 -47.88
N TYR A 56 -62.28 -44.32 -48.20
CA TYR A 56 -63.43 -45.07 -47.74
C TYR A 56 -63.36 -46.51 -48.26
N ARG A 57 -63.65 -47.52 -47.45
CA ARG A 57 -64.43 -48.73 -47.78
C ARG A 57 -65.03 -49.36 -46.57
N GLU A 58 -66.30 -49.59 -46.71
CA GLU A 58 -67.21 -50.20 -45.79
C GLU A 58 -67.11 -51.74 -45.75
N PRO A 59 -68.00 -52.42 -45.01
CA PRO A 59 -67.59 -53.46 -44.05
C PRO A 59 -67.94 -54.89 -44.53
N TYR A 60 -67.31 -55.89 -44.04
CA TYR A 60 -67.79 -57.27 -44.06
C TYR A 60 -67.83 -57.78 -42.66
N GLN A 61 -69.07 -58.12 -42.23
CA GLN A 61 -69.41 -59.03 -41.15
C GLN A 61 -69.02 -60.45 -41.53
N GLN A 62 -68.39 -61.17 -40.64
CA GLN A 62 -68.78 -62.55 -40.23
C GLN A 62 -67.81 -63.11 -39.17
N GLN A 63 -68.36 -63.34 -38.00
CA GLN A 63 -68.34 -64.59 -37.20
C GLN A 63 -67.03 -65.38 -37.08
N GLY A 64 -66.57 -65.52 -35.85
CA GLY A 64 -65.68 -66.58 -35.45
C GLY A 64 -65.22 -66.39 -33.98
N ARG A 65 -66.03 -66.97 -33.07
CA ARG A 65 -65.53 -67.29 -31.73
C ARG A 65 -64.29 -68.17 -31.88
N TYR A 66 -63.14 -67.74 -31.35
CA TYR A 66 -62.16 -68.58 -30.66
C TYR A 66 -60.96 -67.75 -30.16
N ARG A 67 -60.59 -68.00 -28.88
CA ARG A 67 -59.35 -67.69 -28.17
C ARG A 67 -59.19 -66.31 -27.54
N ARG A 68 -59.64 -66.25 -26.30
CA ARG A 68 -59.30 -65.25 -25.29
C ARG A 68 -58.06 -65.60 -24.46
N GLU A 69 -57.08 -66.33 -24.94
CA GLU A 69 -55.90 -66.71 -24.15
C GLU A 69 -54.60 -66.12 -24.69
N ASP A 70 -54.50 -65.71 -25.96
CA ASP A 70 -53.27 -65.22 -26.54
C ASP A 70 -53.06 -63.70 -26.34
N ASP A 71 -54.11 -62.92 -26.11
CA ASP A 71 -54.01 -61.49 -25.95
C ASP A 71 -53.37 -61.03 -24.60
N ARG A 72 -53.50 -61.85 -23.52
CA ARG A 72 -52.83 -61.55 -22.23
C ARG A 72 -51.34 -61.78 -22.29
N TYR A 73 -50.85 -62.73 -23.11
CA TYR A 73 -49.41 -63.01 -23.19
C TYR A 73 -48.62 -61.99 -23.96
N TYR A 74 -49.26 -61.26 -24.86
CA TYR A 74 -48.65 -60.14 -25.59
C TYR A 74 -48.72 -58.84 -24.79
N GLN A 75 -49.74 -58.53 -24.05
CA GLN A 75 -49.87 -57.35 -23.22
C GLN A 75 -48.89 -57.35 -22.06
N ASP A 76 -48.73 -58.46 -21.33
CA ASP A 76 -47.74 -58.60 -20.25
C ASP A 76 -46.30 -58.45 -20.74
N ARG A 77 -46.02 -58.69 -22.01
CA ARG A 77 -44.69 -58.56 -22.59
C ARG A 77 -44.36 -57.08 -23.00
N TYR A 78 -45.34 -56.26 -23.29
CA TYR A 78 -45.18 -54.84 -23.60
C TYR A 78 -45.12 -54.05 -22.31
N ASP A 79 -45.93 -54.29 -21.33
CA ASP A 79 -45.89 -53.57 -20.05
C ASP A 79 -44.57 -53.81 -19.29
N ASN A 80 -44.04 -55.03 -19.28
CA ASN A 80 -42.74 -55.32 -18.68
C ASN A 80 -41.57 -54.66 -19.39
N ARG A 81 -41.71 -54.33 -20.67
CA ARG A 81 -40.66 -53.65 -21.43
C ARG A 81 -40.65 -52.14 -21.16
N ASP A 82 -41.79 -51.53 -21.04
CA ASP A 82 -41.93 -50.11 -20.71
C ASP A 82 -41.50 -49.82 -19.27
N ASP A 83 -41.82 -50.71 -18.33
CA ASP A 83 -41.32 -50.59 -16.95
C ASP A 83 -39.79 -50.76 -16.85
N TYR A 84 -39.20 -51.66 -17.65
CA TYR A 84 -37.76 -51.80 -17.71
C TYR A 84 -37.07 -50.52 -18.25
N TYR A 85 -37.58 -49.92 -19.35
CA TYR A 85 -37.07 -48.69 -19.89
C TYR A 85 -37.29 -47.49 -18.95
N GLN A 86 -38.37 -47.43 -18.22
CA GLN A 86 -38.63 -46.43 -17.22
C GLN A 86 -37.68 -46.52 -16.03
N GLN A 87 -37.41 -47.72 -15.53
CA GLN A 87 -36.46 -47.99 -14.45
C GLN A 87 -35.02 -47.65 -14.88
N GLU A 88 -34.62 -48.00 -16.10
CA GLU A 88 -33.31 -47.70 -16.63
C GLU A 88 -33.09 -46.18 -16.84
N ASN A 89 -34.10 -45.51 -17.36
CA ASN A 89 -34.10 -44.05 -17.50
C ASN A 89 -34.05 -43.33 -16.13
N GLN A 90 -34.74 -43.81 -15.13
CA GLN A 90 -34.67 -43.29 -13.76
C GLN A 90 -33.28 -43.53 -13.14
N LYS A 91 -32.67 -44.71 -13.33
CA LYS A 91 -31.28 -44.98 -12.88
C LYS A 91 -30.26 -44.09 -13.58
N ASN A 92 -30.39 -43.87 -14.88
CA ASN A 92 -29.51 -43.00 -15.66
C ASN A 92 -29.67 -41.54 -15.29
N ASN A 93 -30.87 -41.04 -15.03
CA ASN A 93 -31.13 -39.70 -14.53
C ASN A 93 -30.58 -39.47 -13.10
N ARG A 94 -30.70 -40.47 -12.22
CA ARG A 94 -30.08 -40.44 -10.87
C ARG A 94 -28.56 -40.44 -10.95
N ARG A 95 -27.95 -41.19 -11.89
CA ARG A 95 -26.49 -41.21 -12.13
C ARG A 95 -26.02 -39.87 -12.71
N LYS A 96 -26.74 -39.26 -13.67
CA LYS A 96 -26.45 -37.91 -14.22
C LYS A 96 -26.58 -36.85 -13.14
N LYS A 97 -27.64 -36.84 -12.31
CA LYS A 97 -27.80 -35.89 -11.19
C LYS A 97 -26.67 -36.05 -10.14
N ARG A 98 -26.22 -37.26 -9.82
CA ARG A 98 -25.08 -37.47 -8.91
C ARG A 98 -23.75 -37.00 -9.49
N LYS A 99 -23.50 -37.25 -10.80
CA LYS A 99 -22.28 -36.75 -11.49
C LYS A 99 -22.26 -35.23 -11.53
N ASN A 100 -23.38 -34.57 -11.80
CA ASN A 100 -23.47 -33.10 -11.82
C ASN A 100 -23.31 -32.53 -10.41
N LYS A 101 -23.91 -33.09 -9.37
CA LYS A 101 -23.68 -32.69 -7.98
C LYS A 101 -22.20 -32.79 -7.59
N ARG A 102 -21.52 -33.90 -7.95
CA ARG A 102 -20.07 -34.05 -7.69
C ARG A 102 -19.23 -32.99 -8.42
N LYS A 103 -19.56 -32.66 -9.69
CA LYS A 103 -18.87 -31.59 -10.43
C LYS A 103 -19.08 -30.22 -9.80
N VAL A 104 -20.30 -29.93 -9.32
CA VAL A 104 -20.59 -28.66 -8.62
C VAL A 104 -19.86 -28.59 -7.29
N ILE A 105 -19.87 -29.69 -6.49
CA ILE A 105 -19.12 -29.75 -5.23
C ILE A 105 -17.62 -29.53 -5.49
N PHE A 106 -17.04 -30.22 -6.47
CA PHE A 106 -15.64 -30.07 -6.85
C PHE A 106 -15.33 -28.64 -7.33
N ALA A 107 -16.21 -28.02 -8.11
CA ALA A 107 -16.03 -26.63 -8.54
C ALA A 107 -16.08 -25.65 -7.35
N VAL A 108 -16.95 -25.88 -6.36
CA VAL A 108 -17.01 -25.09 -5.14
C VAL A 108 -15.75 -25.30 -4.28
N GLU A 109 -15.28 -26.54 -4.13
CA GLU A 109 -14.03 -26.85 -3.41
C GLU A 109 -12.83 -26.15 -4.06
N VAL A 110 -12.71 -26.18 -5.39
CA VAL A 110 -11.64 -25.48 -6.13
C VAL A 110 -11.75 -23.96 -5.94
N LEU A 111 -12.96 -23.42 -5.99
CA LEU A 111 -13.18 -21.97 -5.74
C LEU A 111 -12.77 -21.59 -4.32
N VAL A 112 -13.15 -22.37 -3.31
CA VAL A 112 -12.76 -22.13 -1.92
C VAL A 112 -11.25 -22.21 -1.74
N LEU A 113 -10.58 -23.19 -2.37
CA LEU A 113 -9.13 -23.31 -2.34
C LEU A 113 -8.44 -22.12 -3.02
N LEU A 114 -8.98 -21.63 -4.15
CA LEU A 114 -8.47 -20.43 -4.82
C LEU A 114 -8.63 -19.18 -3.95
N VAL A 115 -9.79 -19.00 -3.32
CA VAL A 115 -10.01 -17.88 -2.39
C VAL A 115 -9.05 -17.97 -1.20
N LEU A 116 -8.90 -19.18 -0.63
CA LEU A 116 -7.98 -19.42 0.48
C LEU A 116 -6.51 -19.13 0.06
N ALA A 117 -6.11 -19.56 -1.14
CA ALA A 117 -4.78 -19.30 -1.68
C ALA A 117 -4.53 -17.77 -1.86
N VAL A 118 -5.51 -17.03 -2.36
CA VAL A 118 -5.43 -15.55 -2.50
C VAL A 118 -5.31 -14.88 -1.13
N VAL A 119 -6.11 -15.32 -0.13
CA VAL A 119 -6.04 -14.79 1.24
C VAL A 119 -4.70 -15.11 1.91
N LEU A 120 -4.21 -16.35 1.78
CA LEU A 120 -2.92 -16.77 2.33
C LEU A 120 -1.76 -16.06 1.64
N PHE A 121 -1.84 -15.86 0.33
CA PHE A 121 -0.84 -15.11 -0.44
C PHE A 121 -0.79 -13.64 0.00
N GLY A 122 -1.95 -12.98 0.16
CA GLY A 122 -2.03 -11.62 0.69
C GLY A 122 -1.48 -11.51 2.12
N ALA A 123 -1.85 -12.45 3.00
CA ALA A 123 -1.34 -12.50 4.37
C ALA A 123 0.18 -12.74 4.42
N PHE A 124 0.71 -13.63 3.57
CA PHE A 124 2.15 -13.89 3.47
C PHE A 124 2.92 -12.64 3.00
N LYS A 125 2.39 -11.91 2.02
CA LYS A 125 3.01 -10.70 1.51
C LYS A 125 3.10 -9.61 2.58
N LEU A 126 1.99 -9.35 3.28
CA LEU A 126 1.93 -8.35 4.35
C LEU A 126 2.71 -8.75 5.62
N SER A 127 3.08 -10.02 5.77
CA SER A 127 3.93 -10.47 6.88
C SER A 127 5.39 -9.97 6.79
N LYS A 128 5.80 -9.45 5.63
CA LYS A 128 7.14 -8.85 5.42
C LYS A 128 7.26 -7.46 6.05
N ILE A 129 6.15 -6.76 6.29
CA ILE A 129 6.15 -5.45 6.96
C ILE A 129 6.55 -5.66 8.42
N LYS A 130 7.56 -4.91 8.87
CA LYS A 130 7.95 -4.92 10.28
C LYS A 130 6.83 -4.33 11.12
N LYS A 131 6.35 -5.07 12.11
CA LYS A 131 5.25 -4.65 13.00
C LYS A 131 5.73 -4.47 14.41
N GLN A 132 5.33 -3.36 15.00
CA GLN A 132 5.49 -3.12 16.43
C GLN A 132 4.10 -3.07 17.07
N ASN A 133 3.79 -4.08 17.87
CA ASN A 133 2.53 -4.11 18.61
C ASN A 133 2.58 -3.11 19.76
N ILE A 134 1.69 -2.12 19.75
CA ILE A 134 1.49 -1.18 20.84
C ILE A 134 0.30 -1.64 21.67
N LYS A 135 0.50 -1.77 22.96
CA LYS A 135 -0.61 -2.04 23.89
C LYS A 135 -1.39 -0.75 24.11
N LYS A 136 -2.71 -0.83 24.11
CA LYS A 136 -3.57 0.35 24.34
C LYS A 136 -3.23 1.10 25.64
N GLY A 137 -2.83 0.38 26.70
CA GLY A 137 -2.44 0.97 27.96
C GLY A 137 -1.09 1.70 27.95
N ASP A 138 -0.28 1.54 26.90
CA ASP A 138 1.00 2.22 26.75
C ASP A 138 0.89 3.50 25.88
N ILE A 139 -0.35 3.81 25.42
CA ILE A 139 -0.64 5.03 24.66
C ILE A 139 -1.03 6.11 25.64
N LEU A 140 -0.29 7.21 25.64
CA LEU A 140 -0.64 8.40 26.42
C LEU A 140 -1.65 9.23 25.63
N ILE A 141 -2.79 9.51 26.25
CA ILE A 141 -3.79 10.49 25.79
C ILE A 141 -4.13 11.32 27.02
N ASN A 142 -4.19 12.62 26.87
CA ASN A 142 -4.49 13.50 27.99
C ASN A 142 -5.93 13.25 28.49
N GLU A 143 -6.09 12.87 29.76
CA GLU A 143 -7.38 12.51 30.32
C GLU A 143 -8.30 13.73 30.56
N GLU A 144 -7.72 14.92 30.57
CA GLU A 144 -8.44 16.19 30.78
C GLU A 144 -9.03 16.78 29.49
N ILE A 145 -8.91 16.07 28.37
CA ILE A 145 -9.58 16.47 27.12
C ILE A 145 -11.10 16.45 27.37
N ASP A 146 -11.76 17.57 27.09
CA ASP A 146 -13.21 17.70 27.24
C ASP A 146 -13.96 16.59 26.49
N GLN A 147 -15.06 16.11 27.05
CA GLN A 147 -15.91 15.08 26.45
C GLN A 147 -16.47 15.47 25.06
N ALA A 148 -16.69 16.77 24.83
CA ALA A 148 -17.14 17.27 23.54
C ALA A 148 -16.03 17.08 22.49
N GLU A 149 -14.80 17.48 22.83
CA GLU A 149 -13.62 17.33 21.95
C GLU A 149 -13.26 15.85 21.76
N ALA A 150 -13.33 15.03 22.79
CA ALA A 150 -13.12 13.58 22.68
C ALA A 150 -14.04 12.94 21.61
N LYS A 151 -15.31 13.36 21.52
CA LYS A 151 -16.24 12.91 20.48
C LYS A 151 -15.88 13.43 19.08
N VAL A 152 -15.32 14.64 19.01
CA VAL A 152 -14.80 15.18 17.73
C VAL A 152 -13.63 14.34 17.29
N LEU A 153 -12.65 14.09 18.16
CA LEU A 153 -11.48 13.25 17.88
C LEU A 153 -11.85 11.84 17.43
N ASP A 154 -12.89 11.22 18.02
CA ASP A 154 -13.41 9.90 17.61
C ASP A 154 -13.97 9.90 16.17
N GLY A 155 -14.33 11.06 15.65
CA GLY A 155 -14.76 11.24 14.26
C GLY A 155 -13.62 11.13 13.23
N TYR A 156 -12.37 11.12 13.71
CA TYR A 156 -11.17 11.09 12.89
C TYR A 156 -10.28 9.89 13.24
N ARG A 157 -9.46 9.49 12.27
CA ARG A 157 -8.34 8.57 12.50
C ARG A 157 -7.05 9.35 12.34
N ASN A 158 -6.35 9.55 13.45
CA ASN A 158 -5.07 10.24 13.49
C ASN A 158 -3.94 9.22 13.47
N ILE A 159 -3.03 9.34 12.48
CA ILE A 159 -1.89 8.43 12.28
C ILE A 159 -0.61 9.26 12.26
N ALA A 160 0.36 8.89 13.08
CA ALA A 160 1.69 9.50 13.03
C ALA A 160 2.51 8.92 11.87
N LEU A 161 3.12 9.78 11.09
CA LEU A 161 3.97 9.44 9.96
C LEU A 161 5.40 9.91 10.25
N TYR A 162 6.36 8.99 10.21
CA TYR A 162 7.77 9.27 10.47
C TYR A 162 8.62 8.95 9.24
N GLY A 163 9.44 9.91 8.83
CA GLY A 163 10.52 9.72 7.88
C GLY A 163 11.84 9.71 8.62
N ILE A 164 12.59 8.62 8.57
CA ILE A 164 13.84 8.48 9.30
C ILE A 164 15.03 8.28 8.37
N ASP A 165 16.20 8.77 8.80
CA ASP A 165 17.48 8.46 8.16
C ASP A 165 18.15 7.34 8.97
N THR A 166 17.99 6.09 8.54
CA THR A 166 18.68 4.98 9.16
C THR A 166 19.63 4.30 8.18
N ARG A 167 20.93 4.31 8.51
CA ARG A 167 21.98 3.61 7.75
C ARG A 167 22.14 2.16 8.19
N VAL A 168 21.54 1.78 9.32
CA VAL A 168 21.76 0.49 9.99
C VAL A 168 20.54 -0.45 9.90
N GLY A 169 19.46 -0.01 9.25
CA GLY A 169 18.22 -0.79 9.10
C GLY A 169 17.42 -0.97 10.40
N LYS A 170 17.81 -0.31 11.49
CA LYS A 170 17.04 -0.22 12.73
C LYS A 170 16.03 0.92 12.61
N MET A 171 14.76 0.59 12.65
CA MET A 171 13.67 1.56 12.48
C MET A 171 12.93 1.84 13.79
N ASP A 172 13.26 1.12 14.84
CA ASP A 172 12.55 1.12 16.12
C ASP A 172 13.08 2.15 17.12
N GLN A 173 14.35 2.54 17.00
CA GLN A 173 15.02 3.54 17.85
C GLN A 173 16.40 3.91 17.29
N GLU A 174 17.10 4.85 17.95
CA GLU A 174 18.43 5.31 17.59
C GLU A 174 18.51 6.00 16.20
N ALA A 175 17.35 6.43 15.68
CA ALA A 175 17.25 7.24 14.47
C ALA A 175 16.47 8.54 14.77
N HIS A 176 16.92 9.65 14.20
CA HIS A 176 16.15 10.88 14.26
C HIS A 176 15.01 10.85 13.25
N SER A 177 13.81 11.30 13.67
CA SER A 177 12.71 11.51 12.73
C SER A 177 12.91 12.85 12.02
N ASP A 178 13.41 12.80 10.79
CA ASP A 178 13.61 13.99 9.94
C ASP A 178 12.30 14.52 9.35
N ALA A 179 11.31 13.67 9.22
CA ALA A 179 9.92 14.03 8.95
C ALA A 179 9.05 13.52 10.11
N LEU A 180 8.25 14.40 10.68
CA LEU A 180 7.33 14.15 11.78
C LEU A 180 5.98 14.75 11.41
N MET A 181 5.00 13.91 11.07
CA MET A 181 3.71 14.38 10.56
C MET A 181 2.55 13.65 11.21
N VAL A 182 1.39 14.28 11.22
CA VAL A 182 0.11 13.64 11.59
C VAL A 182 -0.83 13.72 10.40
N ALA A 183 -1.28 12.56 9.94
CA ALA A 183 -2.36 12.44 8.98
C ALA A 183 -3.68 12.26 9.73
N SER A 184 -4.55 13.26 9.64
CA SER A 184 -5.88 13.24 10.23
C SER A 184 -6.92 12.93 9.16
N ILE A 185 -7.57 11.77 9.28
CA ILE A 185 -8.50 11.24 8.30
C ILE A 185 -9.91 11.33 8.88
N ASN A 186 -10.79 12.10 8.26
CA ASN A 186 -12.19 12.11 8.60
C ASN A 186 -12.84 10.75 8.26
N ASN A 187 -13.39 10.06 9.25
CA ASN A 187 -13.93 8.71 9.10
C ASN A 187 -15.13 8.65 8.14
N LYS A 188 -15.89 9.76 7.99
CA LYS A 188 -17.09 9.84 7.15
C LYS A 188 -16.78 10.31 5.74
N THR A 189 -16.12 11.47 5.60
CA THR A 189 -15.88 12.10 4.28
C THR A 189 -14.66 11.53 3.58
N LYS A 190 -13.73 10.91 4.32
CA LYS A 190 -12.42 10.45 3.86
C LYS A 190 -11.48 11.60 3.46
N ASP A 191 -11.82 12.82 3.84
CA ASP A 191 -10.90 13.94 3.72
C ASP A 191 -9.72 13.75 4.67
N VAL A 192 -8.55 14.10 4.19
CA VAL A 192 -7.28 13.99 4.91
C VAL A 192 -6.69 15.37 5.05
N LYS A 193 -6.30 15.73 6.26
CA LYS A 193 -5.44 16.88 6.54
C LYS A 193 -4.09 16.39 7.05
N LEU A 194 -3.01 17.01 6.59
CA LEU A 194 -1.64 16.60 6.93
C LEU A 194 -0.91 17.76 7.60
N VAL A 195 -0.56 17.60 8.86
CA VAL A 195 0.25 18.57 9.60
C VAL A 195 1.67 18.03 9.82
N SER A 196 2.69 18.83 9.50
CA SER A 196 4.09 18.55 9.82
C SER A 196 4.48 19.25 11.09
N VAL A 197 4.89 18.53 12.12
CA VAL A 197 5.56 19.11 13.29
C VAL A 197 7.03 19.32 12.92
N TYR A 198 7.52 20.57 13.03
CA TYR A 198 8.92 20.85 12.71
C TYR A 198 9.82 20.06 13.66
N ARG A 199 10.81 19.36 13.09
CA ARG A 199 11.63 18.39 13.85
C ARG A 199 12.35 19.00 15.06
N ASP A 200 12.70 20.29 14.98
CA ASP A 200 13.40 21.01 16.03
C ASP A 200 12.46 21.76 16.99
N THR A 201 11.14 21.49 16.92
CA THR A 201 10.15 22.06 17.87
C THR A 201 10.47 21.61 19.27
N TYR A 202 10.53 22.57 20.20
CA TYR A 202 10.81 22.37 21.62
C TYR A 202 9.56 21.95 22.34
N LEU A 203 9.51 20.70 22.81
CA LEU A 203 8.34 20.05 23.40
C LEU A 203 8.74 19.17 24.59
N ASP A 204 7.76 18.86 25.47
CA ASP A 204 7.93 17.84 26.51
C ASP A 204 8.08 16.44 25.89
N ASN A 205 9.17 15.78 26.16
CA ASN A 205 9.54 14.45 25.66
C ASN A 205 8.89 13.29 26.44
N THR A 206 7.71 13.51 27.01
CA THR A 206 6.89 12.59 27.80
C THR A 206 7.30 12.36 29.27
N ASN A 207 8.47 12.84 29.66
CA ASN A 207 9.06 12.62 30.99
C ASN A 207 9.35 13.91 31.76
N GLY A 208 8.82 15.04 31.31
CA GLY A 208 9.11 16.38 31.90
C GLY A 208 10.45 16.96 31.44
N GLU A 209 11.19 16.31 30.54
CA GLU A 209 12.36 16.89 29.89
C GLU A 209 11.94 17.51 28.56
N TYR A 210 12.31 18.77 28.38
CA TYR A 210 12.02 19.50 27.16
C TYR A 210 13.19 19.38 26.17
N ARG A 211 12.90 18.95 24.95
CA ARG A 211 13.88 18.68 23.89
C ARG A 211 13.27 18.92 22.51
N LYS A 212 14.07 18.80 21.48
CA LYS A 212 13.59 18.79 20.09
C LYS A 212 12.68 17.59 19.84
N ALA A 213 11.58 17.77 19.15
CA ALA A 213 10.61 16.72 18.84
C ALA A 213 11.25 15.50 18.17
N THR A 214 12.26 15.71 17.28
CA THR A 214 13.00 14.61 16.61
C THR A 214 13.72 13.68 17.57
N GLU A 215 14.19 14.20 18.74
CA GLU A 215 14.93 13.40 19.71
C GLU A 215 14.05 12.39 20.42
N CYS A 216 12.75 12.65 20.51
CA CYS A 216 11.81 11.72 21.15
C CYS A 216 11.79 10.34 20.43
N TYR A 217 11.84 10.35 19.10
CA TYR A 217 11.96 9.13 18.32
C TYR A 217 13.30 8.43 18.58
N TYR A 218 14.40 9.17 18.65
CA TYR A 218 15.73 8.63 18.92
C TYR A 218 15.78 7.86 20.25
N PHE A 219 15.21 8.42 21.33
CA PHE A 219 15.28 7.84 22.67
C PHE A 219 14.27 6.72 22.95
N GLY A 220 13.16 6.65 22.22
CA GLY A 220 12.10 5.69 22.52
C GLY A 220 11.27 5.22 21.34
N GLY A 221 11.75 5.49 20.13
CA GLY A 221 11.12 5.02 18.90
C GLY A 221 9.76 5.68 18.61
N PRO A 222 9.02 5.07 17.69
CA PRO A 222 7.76 5.66 17.20
C PRO A 222 6.70 5.76 18.28
N GLN A 223 6.62 4.82 19.22
CA GLN A 223 5.63 4.84 20.30
C GLN A 223 5.84 6.03 21.22
N ARG A 224 7.07 6.30 21.66
CA ARG A 224 7.37 7.45 22.52
C ARG A 224 7.12 8.77 21.79
N SER A 225 7.50 8.84 20.51
CA SER A 225 7.25 10.01 19.68
C SER A 225 5.75 10.27 19.47
N MET A 226 4.95 9.20 19.28
CA MET A 226 3.49 9.31 19.22
C MET A 226 2.89 9.81 20.53
N ASN A 227 3.35 9.28 21.66
CA ASN A 227 2.93 9.73 22.99
C ASN A 227 3.30 11.19 23.25
N MET A 228 4.46 11.64 22.77
CA MET A 228 4.88 13.05 22.82
C MET A 228 3.91 13.95 22.03
N LEU A 229 3.53 13.54 20.81
CA LEU A 229 2.54 14.27 20.01
C LEU A 229 1.18 14.33 20.74
N ASN A 230 0.68 13.21 21.26
CA ASN A 230 -0.57 13.18 22.00
C ASN A 230 -0.54 14.10 23.21
N LYS A 231 0.54 14.05 24.01
CA LYS A 231 0.68 14.82 25.24
C LYS A 231 0.75 16.33 25.00
N ASN A 232 1.55 16.76 24.00
CA ASN A 232 1.79 18.17 23.74
C ASN A 232 0.69 18.81 22.88
N LEU A 233 -0.07 18.02 22.09
CA LEU A 233 -1.00 18.54 21.08
C LEU A 233 -2.46 18.13 21.34
N ASP A 234 -2.77 17.50 22.49
CA ASP A 234 -4.12 16.97 22.80
C ASP A 234 -4.70 16.07 21.72
N LEU A 235 -3.85 15.23 21.08
CA LEU A 235 -4.30 14.31 20.05
C LEU A 235 -4.58 12.91 20.61
N ASN A 236 -5.30 12.09 19.83
CA ASN A 236 -5.62 10.70 20.14
C ASN A 236 -4.99 9.73 19.13
N ILE A 237 -3.74 9.95 18.77
CA ILE A 237 -3.00 9.09 17.83
C ILE A 237 -2.79 7.73 18.46
N THR A 238 -3.21 6.66 17.78
CA THR A 238 -3.06 5.27 18.21
C THR A 238 -2.17 4.45 17.31
N ASP A 239 -1.90 4.97 16.12
CA ASP A 239 -1.17 4.26 15.08
C ASP A 239 -0.05 5.11 14.49
N PHE A 240 0.98 4.42 14.00
CA PHE A 240 2.07 5.07 13.29
C PHE A 240 2.50 4.28 12.06
N VAL A 241 3.16 4.99 11.14
CA VAL A 241 3.90 4.44 10.02
C VAL A 241 5.26 5.13 9.96
N THR A 242 6.33 4.34 10.00
CA THR A 242 7.70 4.81 9.79
C THR A 242 8.23 4.28 8.47
N ILE A 243 8.85 5.13 7.67
CA ILE A 243 9.55 4.78 6.44
C ILE A 243 10.97 5.37 6.47
N ASP A 244 11.94 4.62 5.95
CA ASP A 244 13.27 5.16 5.72
C ASP A 244 13.40 5.79 4.32
N PHE A 245 14.46 6.57 4.11
CA PHE A 245 14.69 7.25 2.84
C PHE A 245 14.87 6.30 1.65
N SER A 246 15.46 5.14 1.86
CA SER A 246 15.62 4.13 0.81
C SER A 246 14.26 3.59 0.37
N GLY A 247 13.36 3.34 1.33
CA GLY A 247 11.98 2.95 1.07
C GLY A 247 11.21 3.99 0.28
N LEU A 248 11.34 5.28 0.64
CA LEU A 248 10.69 6.36 -0.10
C LEU A 248 11.18 6.42 -1.56
N ALA A 249 12.51 6.32 -1.78
CA ALA A 249 13.07 6.31 -3.13
C ALA A 249 12.57 5.09 -3.94
N ASN A 250 12.49 3.91 -3.31
CA ASN A 250 12.01 2.68 -3.95
C ASN A 250 10.54 2.80 -4.38
N VAL A 251 9.68 3.32 -3.51
CA VAL A 251 8.26 3.58 -3.83
C VAL A 251 8.12 4.45 -5.06
N ILE A 252 8.78 5.60 -5.06
CA ILE A 252 8.68 6.58 -6.14
C ILE A 252 9.18 6.00 -7.46
N GLU A 253 10.27 5.22 -7.41
CA GLU A 253 10.81 4.54 -8.58
C GLU A 253 9.82 3.52 -9.17
N LEU A 254 9.23 2.67 -8.32
CA LEU A 254 8.22 1.69 -8.74
C LEU A 254 6.96 2.33 -9.30
N MET A 255 6.64 3.53 -8.83
CA MET A 255 5.56 4.34 -9.40
C MET A 255 5.92 4.95 -10.75
N GLY A 256 7.16 4.84 -11.23
CA GLY A 256 7.65 5.50 -12.43
C GLY A 256 7.88 7.00 -12.25
N GLY A 257 8.29 7.41 -11.03
CA GLY A 257 8.54 8.81 -10.66
C GLY A 257 7.27 9.59 -10.27
N ILE A 258 7.46 10.80 -9.79
CA ILE A 258 6.40 11.75 -9.43
C ILE A 258 6.65 13.11 -10.08
N GLU A 259 5.59 13.82 -10.46
CA GLU A 259 5.72 15.14 -11.07
C GLU A 259 5.88 16.22 -10.00
N ILE A 260 6.99 16.95 -10.07
CA ILE A 260 7.33 18.06 -9.17
C ILE A 260 7.66 19.30 -10.02
N ASP A 261 7.18 20.44 -9.61
CA ASP A 261 7.54 21.74 -10.17
C ASP A 261 8.82 22.23 -9.47
N VAL A 262 9.97 21.90 -10.06
CA VAL A 262 11.31 22.20 -9.50
C VAL A 262 11.66 23.66 -9.71
N GLN A 263 12.08 24.35 -8.66
CA GLN A 263 12.52 25.73 -8.75
C GLN A 263 14.00 25.79 -9.12
N GLU A 264 14.44 26.93 -9.74
CA GLU A 264 15.81 27.09 -10.23
C GLU A 264 16.87 26.94 -9.11
N ASP A 265 16.59 27.48 -7.93
CA ASP A 265 17.48 27.42 -6.77
C ASP A 265 17.53 26.02 -6.11
N GLU A 266 16.63 25.10 -6.47
CA GLU A 266 16.58 23.74 -5.95
C GLU A 266 17.48 22.77 -6.73
N ILE A 267 17.74 23.05 -8.02
CA ILE A 267 18.46 22.16 -8.93
C ILE A 267 19.83 21.74 -8.35
N GLN A 268 20.61 22.70 -7.92
CA GLN A 268 21.94 22.43 -7.36
C GLN A 268 21.90 21.52 -6.13
N TRP A 269 20.86 21.66 -5.30
CA TRP A 269 20.70 20.89 -4.07
C TRP A 269 20.18 19.49 -4.34
N ILE A 270 19.23 19.34 -5.28
CA ILE A 270 18.79 18.00 -5.73
C ILE A 270 19.99 17.22 -6.23
N ASN A 271 20.81 17.84 -7.10
CA ASN A 271 21.96 17.18 -7.70
C ASN A 271 23.04 16.86 -6.64
N GLY A 272 23.30 17.78 -5.71
CA GLY A 272 24.26 17.54 -4.62
C GLY A 272 23.84 16.41 -3.67
N TYR A 273 22.57 16.36 -3.27
CA TYR A 273 22.08 15.30 -2.39
C TYR A 273 21.95 13.92 -3.07
N GLN A 274 21.90 13.85 -4.40
CA GLN A 274 21.94 12.57 -5.12
C GLN A 274 23.27 11.83 -4.90
N GLU A 275 24.38 12.51 -4.69
CA GLU A 275 25.68 11.87 -4.45
C GLU A 275 25.65 10.99 -3.19
N GLU A 276 25.20 11.55 -2.07
CA GLU A 276 25.06 10.79 -0.81
C GLU A 276 23.94 9.75 -0.93
N GLY A 277 22.80 10.12 -1.53
CA GLY A 277 21.68 9.23 -1.74
C GLY A 277 22.01 8.02 -2.61
N SER A 278 22.85 8.19 -3.64
CA SER A 278 23.35 7.11 -4.49
C SER A 278 24.17 6.08 -3.69
N GLN A 279 25.02 6.55 -2.78
CA GLN A 279 25.82 5.66 -1.91
C GLN A 279 24.94 4.80 -0.99
N VAL A 280 23.82 5.35 -0.50
CA VAL A 280 22.90 4.65 0.39
C VAL A 280 21.96 3.70 -0.35
N THR A 281 21.44 4.15 -1.51
CA THR A 281 20.42 3.41 -2.27
C THR A 281 20.99 2.53 -3.37
N GLY A 282 22.26 2.73 -3.77
CA GLY A 282 22.87 2.07 -4.91
C GLY A 282 22.32 2.53 -6.27
N ARG A 283 21.56 3.62 -6.33
CA ARG A 283 20.91 4.12 -7.55
C ARG A 283 21.81 5.02 -8.34
N GLU A 284 21.66 4.99 -9.66
CA GLU A 284 22.38 5.88 -10.58
C GLU A 284 21.95 7.35 -10.40
N ILE A 285 22.92 8.25 -10.43
CA ILE A 285 22.70 9.70 -10.39
C ILE A 285 22.23 10.16 -11.77
N VAL A 286 21.05 10.79 -11.80
CA VAL A 286 20.52 11.43 -13.00
C VAL A 286 20.36 12.93 -12.70
N PRO A 287 21.21 13.81 -13.27
CA PRO A 287 21.13 15.22 -12.96
C PRO A 287 19.81 15.87 -13.40
N VAL A 288 19.24 16.70 -12.53
CA VAL A 288 18.19 17.66 -12.89
C VAL A 288 18.85 18.83 -13.58
N THR A 289 18.40 19.19 -14.79
CA THR A 289 19.08 20.18 -15.65
C THR A 289 18.27 21.42 -15.97
N TYR A 290 16.98 21.46 -15.59
CA TYR A 290 16.08 22.60 -15.81
C TYR A 290 15.04 22.72 -14.71
N ALA A 291 14.53 23.93 -14.51
CA ALA A 291 13.42 24.21 -13.60
C ALA A 291 12.06 24.03 -14.27
N GLY A 292 11.00 23.94 -13.47
CA GLY A 292 9.63 23.73 -13.93
C GLY A 292 9.12 22.32 -13.73
N PRO A 293 7.87 22.03 -14.14
CA PRO A 293 7.22 20.74 -13.98
C PRO A 293 8.00 19.64 -14.71
N GLN A 294 8.39 18.61 -13.96
CA GLN A 294 9.12 17.45 -14.48
C GLN A 294 8.93 16.23 -13.59
N VAL A 295 9.14 15.05 -14.16
CA VAL A 295 9.05 13.79 -13.40
C VAL A 295 10.39 13.52 -12.74
N LEU A 296 10.41 13.52 -11.41
CA LEU A 296 11.56 13.14 -10.61
C LEU A 296 11.52 11.62 -10.34
N ASN A 297 12.65 10.95 -10.55
CA ASN A 297 12.83 9.57 -10.14
C ASN A 297 12.95 9.43 -8.59
N GLY A 298 13.08 8.20 -8.09
CA GLY A 298 13.13 7.96 -6.65
C GLY A 298 14.28 8.68 -5.95
N LEU A 299 15.49 8.68 -6.53
CA LEU A 299 16.66 9.33 -5.96
C LEU A 299 16.55 10.87 -5.98
N GLN A 300 16.07 11.44 -7.09
CA GLN A 300 15.83 12.87 -7.24
C GLN A 300 14.77 13.36 -6.25
N ALA A 301 13.64 12.66 -6.13
CA ALA A 301 12.57 13.06 -5.21
C ALA A 301 12.97 12.92 -3.73
N MET A 302 13.74 11.86 -3.39
CA MET A 302 14.34 11.74 -2.07
C MET A 302 15.29 12.90 -1.78
N SER A 303 16.13 13.29 -2.75
CA SER A 303 17.05 14.41 -2.65
C SER A 303 16.30 15.74 -2.49
N TYR A 304 15.20 15.93 -3.21
CA TYR A 304 14.29 17.08 -3.08
C TYR A 304 13.73 17.22 -1.65
N CYS A 305 13.35 16.13 -1.01
CA CYS A 305 12.86 16.10 0.38
C CYS A 305 13.92 16.54 1.42
N ARG A 306 15.20 16.58 1.04
CA ARG A 306 16.33 16.88 1.95
C ARG A 306 16.81 18.31 1.86
N ILE A 307 16.35 19.10 0.89
CA ILE A 307 16.82 20.48 0.67
C ILE A 307 16.51 21.35 1.88
N ARG A 308 17.56 22.01 2.40
CA ARG A 308 17.50 22.97 3.53
C ARG A 308 18.04 24.33 3.19
N TYR A 309 18.88 24.45 2.17
CA TYR A 309 19.70 25.65 1.89
C TYR A 309 19.06 26.57 0.83
N THR A 310 17.72 26.62 0.81
CA THR A 310 16.96 27.63 0.06
C THR A 310 16.28 28.57 1.04
N GLU A 311 15.70 29.67 0.54
CA GLU A 311 14.90 30.58 1.37
C GLU A 311 13.80 29.80 2.11
N GLY A 312 13.60 30.05 3.42
CA GLY A 312 12.67 29.32 4.27
C GLY A 312 13.23 28.06 4.94
N SER A 313 14.51 27.67 4.67
CA SER A 313 15.26 26.67 5.46
C SER A 313 14.50 25.37 5.75
N ASP A 314 14.33 24.98 7.04
CA ASP A 314 13.68 23.75 7.50
C ASP A 314 12.16 23.75 7.24
N TYR A 315 11.53 24.92 7.21
CA TYR A 315 10.10 25.06 6.89
C TYR A 315 9.82 24.66 5.43
N LYS A 316 10.66 25.10 4.51
CA LYS A 316 10.57 24.69 3.10
C LYS A 316 10.90 23.22 2.91
N ARG A 317 11.79 22.64 3.71
CA ARG A 317 12.03 21.20 3.69
C ARG A 317 10.76 20.41 4.04
N THR A 318 10.06 20.78 5.11
CA THR A 318 8.81 20.09 5.49
C THR A 318 7.69 20.29 4.46
N GLU A 319 7.62 21.45 3.81
CA GLU A 319 6.70 21.70 2.69
C GLU A 319 7.00 20.76 1.52
N ARG A 320 8.29 20.61 1.12
CA ARG A 320 8.71 19.67 0.07
C ARG A 320 8.34 18.23 0.40
N GLN A 321 8.50 17.82 1.65
CA GLN A 321 8.12 16.49 2.11
C GLN A 321 6.60 16.27 1.99
N ARG A 322 5.76 17.26 2.35
CA ARG A 322 4.31 17.21 2.16
C ARG A 322 3.94 17.13 0.67
N THR A 323 4.60 17.94 -0.17
CA THR A 323 4.41 17.91 -1.62
C THR A 323 4.69 16.54 -2.20
N VAL A 324 5.79 15.89 -1.82
CA VAL A 324 6.12 14.53 -2.27
C VAL A 324 5.07 13.53 -1.82
N LEU A 325 4.61 13.57 -0.57
CA LEU A 325 3.53 12.68 -0.09
C LEU A 325 2.22 12.91 -0.85
N GLN A 326 1.86 14.15 -1.13
CA GLN A 326 0.70 14.49 -1.94
C GLN A 326 0.81 13.88 -3.34
N LYS A 327 1.95 14.04 -4.01
CA LYS A 327 2.18 13.50 -5.35
C LYS A 327 2.20 11.96 -5.39
N ILE A 328 2.72 11.33 -4.35
CA ILE A 328 2.61 9.86 -4.16
C ILE A 328 1.14 9.44 -4.06
N LEU A 329 0.34 10.12 -3.23
CA LEU A 329 -1.09 9.82 -3.08
C LEU A 329 -1.86 10.03 -4.38
N GLU A 330 -1.64 11.15 -5.08
CA GLU A 330 -2.26 11.45 -6.38
C GLU A 330 -1.94 10.35 -7.39
N LYS A 331 -0.68 9.93 -7.48
CA LYS A 331 -0.25 8.87 -8.39
C LYS A 331 -0.81 7.49 -7.99
N ALA A 332 -0.82 7.16 -6.70
CA ALA A 332 -1.36 5.90 -6.20
C ALA A 332 -2.85 5.70 -6.56
N LYS A 333 -3.63 6.79 -6.57
CA LYS A 333 -5.06 6.75 -6.99
C LYS A 333 -5.26 6.36 -8.45
N THR A 334 -4.27 6.55 -9.30
CA THR A 334 -4.34 6.24 -10.75
C THR A 334 -3.82 4.85 -11.08
N MET A 335 -3.24 4.14 -10.10
CA MET A 335 -2.61 2.84 -10.31
C MET A 335 -3.60 1.70 -10.15
N ASP A 336 -3.35 0.62 -10.89
CA ASP A 336 -4.08 -0.62 -10.70
C ASP A 336 -3.63 -1.36 -9.42
N LEU A 337 -4.50 -2.26 -8.93
CA LEU A 337 -4.27 -2.99 -7.69
C LEU A 337 -3.04 -3.93 -7.74
N LEU A 338 -2.66 -4.43 -8.90
CA LEU A 338 -1.50 -5.32 -9.03
C LEU A 338 -0.21 -4.52 -8.88
N THR A 339 -0.13 -3.35 -9.49
CA THR A 339 0.98 -2.42 -9.35
C THR A 339 1.11 -1.93 -7.90
N LEU A 340 0.00 -1.50 -7.27
CA LEU A 340 -0.02 -1.12 -5.86
C LEU A 340 0.46 -2.26 -4.95
N ASN A 341 0.03 -3.50 -5.22
CA ASN A 341 0.48 -4.66 -4.46
C ASN A 341 1.99 -4.91 -4.61
N SER A 342 2.55 -4.71 -5.80
CA SER A 342 4.00 -4.85 -6.04
C SER A 342 4.80 -3.77 -5.29
N ILE A 343 4.28 -2.55 -5.23
CA ILE A 343 4.86 -1.45 -4.46
C ILE A 343 4.87 -1.81 -2.96
N ILE A 344 3.75 -2.29 -2.41
CA ILE A 344 3.66 -2.73 -1.01
C ILE A 344 4.69 -3.82 -0.68
N ASP A 345 4.90 -4.77 -1.60
CA ASP A 345 5.88 -5.84 -1.40
C ASP A 345 7.32 -5.34 -1.30
N GLU A 346 7.68 -4.41 -2.16
CA GLU A 346 9.03 -3.84 -2.19
C GLU A 346 9.27 -2.90 -1.00
N MET A 347 8.23 -2.17 -0.58
CA MET A 347 8.28 -1.29 0.58
C MET A 347 8.36 -2.02 1.91
N ALA A 348 7.78 -3.21 2.00
CA ALA A 348 7.54 -3.92 3.24
C ALA A 348 8.79 -4.03 4.17
N PRO A 349 10.01 -4.28 3.69
CA PRO A 349 11.20 -4.30 4.52
C PRO A 349 11.59 -2.94 5.12
N ASN A 350 11.18 -1.84 4.47
CA ASN A 350 11.53 -0.46 4.78
C ASN A 350 10.41 0.30 5.51
N ILE A 351 9.40 -0.45 5.99
CA ILE A 351 8.29 0.07 6.79
C ILE A 351 8.28 -0.60 8.16
N LEU A 352 8.12 0.24 9.19
CA LEU A 352 7.74 -0.19 10.54
C LEU A 352 6.39 0.46 10.89
N THR A 353 5.41 -0.33 11.37
CA THR A 353 4.09 0.20 11.71
C THR A 353 3.41 -0.56 12.85
N SER A 354 2.49 0.13 13.55
CA SER A 354 1.56 -0.49 14.49
C SER A 354 0.33 -1.08 13.79
N LEU A 355 0.04 -0.65 12.56
CA LEU A 355 -1.14 -1.08 11.82
C LEU A 355 -1.16 -2.59 11.61
N SER A 356 -2.28 -3.22 11.94
CA SER A 356 -2.53 -4.62 11.61
C SER A 356 -2.64 -4.81 10.09
N THR A 357 -2.46 -6.05 9.63
CA THR A 357 -2.68 -6.42 8.22
C THR A 357 -4.07 -6.02 7.72
N THR A 358 -5.09 -6.21 8.56
CA THR A 358 -6.49 -5.90 8.21
C THR A 358 -6.69 -4.39 8.04
N GLU A 359 -6.05 -3.57 8.87
CA GLU A 359 -6.12 -2.11 8.79
C GLU A 359 -5.40 -1.59 7.55
N ILE A 360 -4.21 -2.12 7.24
CA ILE A 360 -3.48 -1.78 6.01
C ILE A 360 -4.32 -2.09 4.77
N LEU A 361 -4.95 -3.28 4.72
CA LEU A 361 -5.85 -3.66 3.63
C LEU A 361 -7.09 -2.77 3.56
N GLY A 362 -7.64 -2.37 4.72
CA GLY A 362 -8.76 -1.42 4.79
C GLY A 362 -8.40 -0.06 4.21
N LEU A 363 -7.24 0.49 4.59
CA LEU A 363 -6.73 1.75 4.05
C LEU A 363 -6.46 1.65 2.54
N ALA A 364 -5.83 0.57 2.08
CA ALA A 364 -5.54 0.36 0.66
C ALA A 364 -6.82 0.23 -0.19
N LYS A 365 -7.85 -0.45 0.33
CA LYS A 365 -9.16 -0.57 -0.34
C LYS A 365 -9.84 0.78 -0.55
N ASP A 366 -9.66 1.69 0.41
CA ASP A 366 -10.28 3.01 0.38
C ASP A 366 -9.38 4.10 -0.24
N VAL A 367 -8.19 3.74 -0.79
CA VAL A 367 -7.19 4.70 -1.29
C VAL A 367 -7.76 5.71 -2.29
N ALA A 368 -8.64 5.26 -3.18
CA ALA A 368 -9.28 6.13 -4.17
C ALA A 368 -10.27 7.14 -3.57
N LYS A 369 -10.73 6.91 -2.32
CA LYS A 369 -11.69 7.77 -1.62
C LYS A 369 -11.01 8.87 -0.81
N TYR A 370 -9.73 8.68 -0.43
CA TYR A 370 -9.03 9.68 0.36
C TYR A 370 -8.76 10.92 -0.47
N ASN A 371 -9.06 12.06 0.10
CA ASN A 371 -8.85 13.36 -0.52
C ASN A 371 -7.99 14.22 0.40
N LEU A 372 -6.73 14.48 0.02
CA LEU A 372 -5.89 15.41 0.76
C LEU A 372 -6.39 16.83 0.49
N VAL A 373 -7.10 17.38 1.47
CA VAL A 373 -7.78 18.68 1.32
C VAL A 373 -6.92 19.84 1.76
N ASP A 374 -6.00 19.63 2.70
CA ASP A 374 -5.15 20.70 3.20
C ASP A 374 -3.88 20.17 3.87
N THR A 375 -2.82 20.99 3.90
CA THR A 375 -1.54 20.68 4.54
C THR A 375 -0.94 21.91 5.22
N THR A 376 -0.37 21.73 6.43
CA THR A 376 0.28 22.84 7.16
C THR A 376 1.52 22.39 7.94
N GLY A 377 2.23 23.35 8.51
CA GLY A 377 3.30 23.13 9.47
C GLY A 377 2.86 23.54 10.88
N PHE A 378 3.46 22.95 11.90
CA PHE A 378 3.26 23.28 13.31
C PHE A 378 4.61 23.46 14.00
N PRO A 379 4.77 24.47 14.88
CA PRO A 379 3.80 25.46 15.32
C PRO A 379 3.44 26.51 14.25
N PHE A 380 2.27 27.14 14.37
CA PHE A 380 1.85 28.25 13.50
C PHE A 380 2.60 29.54 13.87
N GLU A 381 2.56 29.89 15.16
CA GLU A 381 3.29 31.00 15.73
C GLU A 381 4.53 30.49 16.48
N LEU A 382 5.71 30.93 16.06
CA LEU A 382 6.97 30.37 16.54
C LEU A 382 8.11 31.39 16.52
N GLN A 383 9.12 31.10 17.31
CA GLN A 383 10.41 31.79 17.25
C GLN A 383 11.55 30.78 17.23
N THR A 384 12.55 30.98 16.39
CA THR A 384 13.80 30.22 16.47
C THR A 384 14.72 30.82 17.53
N ALA A 385 15.25 29.98 18.42
CA ALA A 385 16.16 30.41 19.47
C ALA A 385 17.24 29.35 19.75
N ASN A 386 18.42 29.80 20.12
CA ASN A 386 19.44 28.91 20.64
C ASN A 386 19.29 28.87 22.18
N ILE A 387 18.82 27.72 22.66
CA ILE A 387 18.51 27.46 24.07
C ILE A 387 19.34 26.28 24.60
N SER A 388 19.07 25.81 25.81
CA SER A 388 19.81 24.68 26.42
C SER A 388 19.79 23.40 25.57
N ALA A 389 18.73 23.19 24.74
CA ALA A 389 18.60 22.09 23.81
C ALA A 389 19.20 22.40 22.40
N GLY A 390 19.96 23.49 22.25
CA GLY A 390 20.55 23.96 20.98
C GLY A 390 19.59 24.83 20.19
N ASP A 391 19.76 24.88 18.85
CA ASP A 391 18.92 25.69 17.98
C ASP A 391 17.54 25.02 17.87
N CYS A 392 16.53 25.66 18.47
CA CYS A 392 15.16 25.11 18.56
C CYS A 392 14.15 26.04 17.85
N VAL A 393 13.05 25.40 17.42
CA VAL A 393 11.80 26.06 17.06
C VAL A 393 10.94 26.10 18.32
N VAL A 394 10.79 27.26 18.94
CA VAL A 394 10.00 27.43 20.15
C VAL A 394 8.62 27.95 19.77
N PRO A 395 7.53 27.19 20.13
CA PRO A 395 6.17 27.69 19.89
C PRO A 395 5.92 28.94 20.76
N GLN A 396 5.46 30.00 20.12
CA GLN A 396 4.97 31.18 20.84
C GLN A 396 3.60 30.83 21.41
N ASN A 397 3.53 30.65 22.73
CA ASN A 397 2.35 30.12 23.42
C ASN A 397 1.84 28.80 22.84
N LEU A 398 2.40 27.67 23.29
CA LEU A 398 2.00 26.34 22.80
C LEU A 398 0.48 26.10 22.89
N ALA A 399 -0.17 26.54 23.99
CA ALA A 399 -1.62 26.33 24.16
C ALA A 399 -2.42 27.06 23.06
N ALA A 400 -2.04 28.27 22.68
CA ALA A 400 -2.67 28.98 21.56
C ALA A 400 -2.44 28.27 20.22
N ASN A 401 -1.24 27.78 19.97
CA ASN A 401 -0.92 26.99 18.78
C ASN A 401 -1.74 25.67 18.70
N VAL A 402 -1.97 25.01 19.84
CA VAL A 402 -2.76 23.78 19.90
C VAL A 402 -4.25 24.07 19.69
N LEU A 403 -4.77 25.18 20.22
CA LEU A 403 -6.13 25.65 19.93
C LEU A 403 -6.33 25.86 18.42
N GLU A 404 -5.39 26.53 17.76
CA GLU A 404 -5.41 26.75 16.31
C GLU A 404 -5.31 25.43 15.55
N LEU A 405 -4.47 24.49 16.00
CA LEU A 405 -4.33 23.17 15.41
C LEU A 405 -5.64 22.39 15.41
N HIS A 406 -6.37 22.37 16.54
CA HIS A 406 -7.66 21.70 16.65
C HIS A 406 -8.72 22.33 15.77
N ASN A 407 -8.78 23.67 15.71
CA ASN A 407 -9.66 24.39 14.79
C ASN A 407 -9.32 24.04 13.32
N TRP A 408 -8.03 24.01 12.98
CA TRP A 408 -7.61 23.68 11.63
C TRP A 408 -7.87 22.19 11.29
N LEU A 409 -7.55 21.25 12.19
CA LEU A 409 -7.75 19.80 11.92
C LEU A 409 -9.22 19.45 11.89
N PHE A 410 -10.00 19.87 12.89
CA PHE A 410 -11.30 19.29 13.21
C PHE A 410 -12.45 20.28 13.08
N GLY A 411 -12.19 21.59 12.98
CA GLY A 411 -13.22 22.64 13.02
C GLY A 411 -13.85 22.77 14.41
N SER A 412 -13.05 22.59 15.46
CA SER A 412 -13.53 22.57 16.86
C SER A 412 -13.65 23.98 17.45
N ASP A 413 -14.71 24.69 17.14
CA ASP A 413 -14.93 26.09 17.60
C ASP A 413 -15.01 26.26 19.13
N GLY A 414 -15.20 25.20 19.89
CA GLY A 414 -15.35 25.23 21.36
C GLY A 414 -14.22 24.55 22.12
N TYR A 415 -13.17 24.09 21.43
CA TYR A 415 -12.07 23.39 22.08
C TYR A 415 -11.27 24.34 22.98
N THR A 416 -10.89 23.81 24.15
CA THR A 416 -9.97 24.46 25.09
C THR A 416 -8.83 23.50 25.40
N PRO A 417 -7.55 23.93 25.26
CA PRO A 417 -6.41 23.09 25.59
C PRO A 417 -6.47 22.53 27.00
N SER A 418 -6.11 21.24 27.14
CA SER A 418 -6.11 20.55 28.43
C SER A 418 -5.17 21.24 29.45
N ALA A 419 -5.37 20.93 30.74
CA ALA A 419 -4.46 21.42 31.77
C ALA A 419 -3.02 21.01 31.53
N THR A 420 -2.82 19.79 31.00
CA THR A 420 -1.50 19.28 30.58
C THR A 420 -0.85 20.18 29.52
N VAL A 421 -1.56 20.52 28.45
CA VAL A 421 -1.03 21.40 27.39
C VAL A 421 -0.74 22.83 27.91
N GLN A 422 -1.62 23.34 28.78
CA GLN A 422 -1.42 24.64 29.39
C GLN A 422 -0.19 24.67 30.32
N GLU A 423 0.01 23.62 31.13
CA GLU A 423 1.21 23.45 31.97
C GLU A 423 2.49 23.40 31.11
N ILE A 424 2.51 22.58 30.06
CA ILE A 424 3.64 22.50 29.12
C ILE A 424 3.92 23.86 28.48
N SER A 425 2.87 24.57 28.05
CA SER A 425 3.01 25.92 27.47
C SER A 425 3.67 26.90 28.44
N ASN A 426 3.22 26.91 29.70
CA ASN A 426 3.79 27.75 30.75
C ASN A 426 5.25 27.38 31.03
N ASN A 427 5.59 26.09 31.06
CA ASN A 427 6.97 25.64 31.28
C ASN A 427 7.89 26.07 30.14
N ILE A 428 7.46 25.94 28.88
CA ILE A 428 8.22 26.44 27.73
C ILE A 428 8.47 27.95 27.82
N ILE A 429 7.44 28.73 28.17
CA ILE A 429 7.58 30.19 28.35
C ILE A 429 8.57 30.50 29.49
N ASN A 430 8.45 29.78 30.63
CA ASN A 430 9.33 30.01 31.78
C ASN A 430 10.80 29.65 31.49
N GLU A 431 11.07 28.60 30.71
CA GLU A 431 12.42 28.17 30.38
C GLU A 431 13.05 29.00 29.27
N THR A 432 12.27 29.49 28.32
CA THR A 432 12.79 30.18 27.12
C THR A 432 12.59 31.67 27.13
N GLY A 433 11.64 32.20 27.89
CA GLY A 433 11.22 33.60 27.87
C GLY A 433 10.42 33.99 26.62
N ILE A 434 10.04 33.03 25.76
CA ILE A 434 9.33 33.28 24.51
C ILE A 434 7.82 33.06 24.73
N GLN A 435 7.03 34.10 24.36
CA GLN A 435 5.58 34.14 24.54
C GLN A 435 4.85 34.25 23.22
#